data_45baa11acd1348daa637f59505bd901b
#
_entry.id   45baa11acd1348daa637f59505bd901b
#
_cell.length_a   1.000
_cell.length_b   1.000
_cell.length_c   1.000
_cell.angle_alpha   90.00
_cell.angle_beta   90.00
_cell.angle_gamma   90.00
#
_symmetry.space_group_name_H-M   'P 1'
#
loop_
_entity.id
_entity.type
_entity.pdbx_description
1 polymer ?
#
loop_
_entity_poly.entity_id
_entity_poly.type
_entity_poly.pdbx_seq_one_letter_code
_entity_poly.pdbx_strand_id
1 'polypeptide(L)'
;MGSSKYTDEVRIIRRGQYYLTPFTTDHIDEVVEHLSKESRRELKLLGHLDIPQAIEEMQKYSECYIARKEDETFLAVGGLWYDGDQDFPQMFAMFSNNIKGNFNAMARGSLMFVKFFDSTQTHMSMTILVD
;
A
#
# COMPACT_ATOMS: atom_id res chain seq x y z
N MET A 1 28.94 2.28 3.88
CA MET A 1 28.29 2.64 4.06
C MET A 1 27.36 2.93 3.61
N GLY A 2 26.79 2.82 3.35
CA GLY A 2 25.71 2.94 2.53
C GLY A 2 24.52 3.54 3.13
N SER A 3 24.22 4.68 2.68
CA SER A 3 22.93 5.21 3.01
C SER A 3 21.91 4.34 2.31
N SER A 4 20.84 4.12 2.96
CA SER A 4 19.71 3.42 2.38
C SER A 4 19.12 4.21 1.23
N LYS A 5 18.59 3.51 0.25
CA LYS A 5 17.88 4.09 -0.87
C LYS A 5 16.68 4.95 -0.43
N TYR A 6 16.10 4.63 0.74
CA TYR A 6 14.86 5.25 1.20
C TYR A 6 15.03 6.17 2.41
N THR A 7 16.26 6.55 2.73
CA THR A 7 16.56 7.38 3.90
C THR A 7 15.84 8.73 3.85
N ASP A 8 15.68 9.30 2.66
CA ASP A 8 15.11 10.64 2.48
C ASP A 8 13.60 10.63 2.25
N GLU A 9 12.94 9.48 2.37
CA GLU A 9 11.49 9.42 2.20
C GLU A 9 10.77 10.24 3.26
N VAL A 10 9.74 10.96 2.84
CA VAL A 10 8.85 11.68 3.75
C VAL A 10 8.02 10.65 4.52
N ARG A 11 8.07 10.72 5.84
CA ARG A 11 7.30 9.83 6.71
C ARG A 11 6.07 10.57 7.22
N ILE A 12 4.91 10.18 6.70
CA ILE A 12 3.65 10.87 7.01
C ILE A 12 3.11 10.47 8.36
N ILE A 13 3.13 9.15 8.64
CA ILE A 13 2.67 8.59 9.90
C ILE A 13 3.70 7.59 10.38
N ARG A 14 3.96 7.63 11.68
CA ARG A 14 4.87 6.68 12.31
C ARG A 14 4.21 6.09 13.55
N ARG A 15 4.29 4.76 13.68
CA ARG A 15 3.81 4.06 14.85
C ARG A 15 4.79 2.96 15.23
N GLY A 16 5.51 3.20 16.35
CA GLY A 16 6.53 2.26 16.80
C GLY A 16 7.59 2.11 15.72
N GLN A 17 7.75 0.89 15.23
CA GLN A 17 8.73 0.57 14.19
C GLN A 17 8.16 0.61 12.77
N TYR A 18 6.95 1.15 12.60
CA TYR A 18 6.28 1.21 11.30
C TYR A 18 6.05 2.64 10.87
N TYR A 19 6.08 2.90 9.56
CA TYR A 19 5.77 4.23 9.04
C TYR A 19 5.12 4.14 7.66
N LEU A 20 4.39 5.19 7.29
CA LEU A 20 3.83 5.38 5.96
C LEU A 20 4.60 6.46 5.23
N THR A 21 4.80 6.25 3.92
CA THR A 21 5.42 7.22 3.03
C THR A 21 4.65 7.23 1.71
N PRO A 22 4.63 8.37 0.97
CA PRO A 22 3.93 8.39 -0.31
C PRO A 22 4.49 7.37 -1.29
N PHE A 23 3.59 6.75 -2.06
CA PHE A 23 3.99 5.84 -3.12
C PHE A 23 4.32 6.67 -4.36
N THR A 24 5.58 6.68 -4.77
CA THR A 24 6.04 7.42 -5.94
C THR A 24 6.44 6.45 -7.05
N THR A 25 6.72 7.00 -8.24
CA THR A 25 7.14 6.18 -9.38
C THR A 25 8.41 5.40 -9.10
N ASP A 26 9.27 5.90 -8.22
CA ASP A 26 10.51 5.22 -7.83
C ASP A 26 10.27 3.90 -7.09
N HIS A 27 9.07 3.71 -6.55
CA HIS A 27 8.72 2.52 -5.77
C HIS A 27 8.08 1.41 -6.61
N ILE A 28 7.69 1.70 -7.85
CA ILE A 28 6.89 0.76 -8.65
C ILE A 28 7.60 -0.59 -8.80
N ASP A 29 8.87 -0.58 -9.15
CA ASP A 29 9.63 -1.82 -9.35
C ASP A 29 9.70 -2.65 -8.08
N GLU A 30 9.91 -2.00 -6.95
CA GLU A 30 9.95 -2.68 -5.66
C GLU A 30 8.63 -3.35 -5.33
N VAL A 31 7.53 -2.63 -5.53
CA VAL A 31 6.20 -3.18 -5.26
C VAL A 31 5.91 -4.36 -6.17
N VAL A 32 6.19 -4.23 -7.47
CA VAL A 32 5.98 -5.32 -8.43
C VAL A 32 6.78 -6.56 -8.03
N GLU A 33 8.05 -6.36 -7.66
CA GLU A 33 8.94 -7.48 -7.32
C GLU A 33 8.50 -8.21 -6.05
N HIS A 34 8.08 -7.46 -5.03
CA HIS A 34 7.81 -8.03 -3.70
C HIS A 34 6.35 -8.24 -3.37
N LEU A 35 5.45 -7.96 -4.30
CA LEU A 35 4.02 -8.15 -4.08
C LEU A 35 3.73 -9.64 -3.82
N SER A 36 2.90 -9.91 -2.82
CA SER A 36 2.58 -11.28 -2.43
C SER A 36 1.84 -12.01 -3.54
N LYS A 37 1.93 -13.33 -3.52
CA LYS A 37 1.20 -14.21 -4.42
C LYS A 37 -0.29 -13.94 -4.35
N GLU A 38 -0.78 -13.78 -3.15
CA GLU A 38 -2.19 -13.57 -2.86
C GLU A 38 -2.68 -12.25 -3.47
N SER A 39 -1.91 -11.18 -3.29
CA SER A 39 -2.27 -9.89 -3.88
C SER A 39 -2.21 -9.93 -5.41
N ARG A 40 -1.24 -10.63 -5.98
CA ARG A 40 -1.16 -10.82 -7.43
C ARG A 40 -2.39 -11.55 -7.96
N ARG A 41 -2.82 -12.59 -7.24
CA ARG A 41 -4.00 -13.36 -7.61
C ARG A 41 -5.25 -12.50 -7.55
N GLU A 42 -5.38 -11.68 -6.51
CA GLU A 42 -6.52 -10.77 -6.39
C GLU A 42 -6.58 -9.80 -7.57
N LEU A 43 -5.44 -9.22 -7.95
CA LEU A 43 -5.41 -8.33 -9.10
C LEU A 43 -5.86 -9.02 -10.38
N LYS A 44 -5.44 -10.26 -10.58
CA LYS A 44 -5.85 -11.04 -11.76
C LYS A 44 -7.35 -11.34 -11.74
N LEU A 45 -7.89 -11.65 -10.57
CA LEU A 45 -9.32 -11.88 -10.41
C LEU A 45 -10.15 -10.63 -10.71
N LEU A 46 -9.58 -9.46 -10.47
CA LEU A 46 -10.21 -8.18 -10.79
C LEU A 46 -9.99 -7.76 -12.24
N GLY A 47 -9.35 -8.60 -13.06
CA GLY A 47 -9.14 -8.32 -14.47
C GLY A 47 -7.79 -7.71 -14.82
N HIS A 48 -6.90 -7.52 -13.85
CA HIS A 48 -5.59 -6.94 -14.09
C HIS A 48 -4.57 -8.03 -14.41
N LEU A 49 -4.44 -8.37 -15.69
CA LEU A 49 -3.56 -9.45 -16.12
C LEU A 49 -2.10 -9.04 -16.20
N ASP A 50 -1.85 -7.74 -16.39
CA ASP A 50 -0.49 -7.18 -16.43
C ASP A 50 -0.22 -6.49 -15.09
N ILE A 51 0.48 -7.19 -14.20
CA ILE A 51 0.74 -6.70 -12.85
C ILE A 51 1.55 -5.39 -12.83
N PRO A 52 2.66 -5.27 -13.57
CA PRO A 52 3.38 -3.98 -13.61
C PRO A 52 2.50 -2.82 -14.05
N GLN A 53 1.67 -3.02 -15.06
CA GLN A 53 0.76 -1.99 -15.53
C GLN A 53 -0.28 -1.62 -14.47
N ALA A 54 -0.82 -2.62 -13.78
CA ALA A 54 -1.79 -2.38 -12.71
C ALA A 54 -1.20 -1.51 -11.59
N ILE A 55 0.05 -1.78 -11.21
CA ILE A 55 0.73 -1.00 -10.18
C ILE A 55 1.02 0.42 -10.64
N GLU A 56 1.44 0.59 -11.91
CA GLU A 56 1.64 1.92 -12.48
C GLU A 56 0.35 2.74 -12.47
N GLU A 57 -0.76 2.14 -12.87
CA GLU A 57 -2.05 2.81 -12.89
C GLU A 57 -2.51 3.17 -11.49
N MET A 58 -2.29 2.28 -10.53
CA MET A 58 -2.61 2.55 -9.14
C MET A 58 -1.84 3.76 -8.63
N GLN A 59 -0.54 3.82 -8.90
CA GLN A 59 0.29 4.94 -8.49
C GLN A 59 -0.17 6.25 -9.14
N LYS A 60 -0.57 6.19 -10.41
CA LYS A 60 -0.92 7.38 -11.18
C LYS A 60 -2.32 7.91 -10.86
N TYR A 61 -3.29 7.01 -10.63
CA TYR A 61 -4.71 7.38 -10.55
C TYR A 61 -5.32 7.26 -9.16
N SER A 62 -4.55 6.87 -8.15
CA SER A 62 -5.06 6.81 -6.80
C SER A 62 -4.16 7.59 -5.85
N GLU A 63 -4.68 7.90 -4.67
CA GLU A 63 -3.88 8.48 -3.59
C GLU A 63 -3.35 7.30 -2.78
N CYS A 64 -2.07 6.98 -2.90
CA CYS A 64 -1.54 5.77 -2.30
C CYS A 64 -0.22 5.96 -1.57
N TYR A 65 0.02 5.06 -0.62
CA TYR A 65 1.14 5.13 0.31
C TYR A 65 1.72 3.74 0.52
N ILE A 66 3.00 3.72 0.90
CA ILE A 66 3.70 2.47 1.23
C ILE A 66 3.87 2.41 2.76
N ALA A 67 3.61 1.24 3.32
CA ALA A 67 3.90 0.94 4.73
C ALA A 67 5.22 0.18 4.79
N ARG A 68 6.13 0.66 5.65
CA ARG A 68 7.45 0.06 5.86
C ARG A 68 7.76 -0.11 7.34
N LYS A 69 8.69 -1.01 7.63
CA LYS A 69 9.32 -1.06 8.95
C LYS A 69 10.49 -0.09 8.98
N GLU A 70 11.01 0.18 10.17
CA GLU A 70 12.17 1.09 10.35
C GLU A 70 13.39 0.64 9.56
N ASP A 71 13.57 -0.66 9.35
CA ASP A 71 14.65 -1.19 8.53
C ASP A 71 14.34 -1.10 7.03
N GLU A 72 13.26 -0.37 6.68
CA GLU A 72 12.79 -0.11 5.31
C GLU A 72 12.17 -1.30 4.61
N THR A 73 11.92 -2.38 5.31
CA THR A 73 11.21 -3.53 4.75
C THR A 73 9.84 -3.09 4.25
N PHE A 74 9.56 -3.35 2.97
CA PHE A 74 8.25 -3.09 2.38
C PHE A 74 7.23 -4.09 2.92
N LEU A 75 6.15 -3.59 3.49
CA LEU A 75 5.09 -4.44 4.06
C LEU A 75 3.81 -4.41 3.24
N ALA A 76 3.39 -3.24 2.81
CA ALA A 76 2.12 -3.08 2.12
C ALA A 76 2.08 -1.77 1.33
N VAL A 77 1.20 -1.73 0.34
CA VAL A 77 0.86 -0.50 -0.35
C VAL A 77 -0.66 -0.38 -0.31
N GLY A 78 -1.14 0.80 -0.04
CA GLY A 78 -2.58 1.03 0.06
C GLY A 78 -2.93 2.47 -0.22
N GLY A 79 -4.22 2.73 -0.42
CA GLY A 79 -4.64 4.07 -0.73
C GLY A 79 -6.12 4.20 -0.97
N LEU A 80 -6.49 5.32 -1.57
CA LEU A 80 -7.86 5.66 -1.90
C LEU A 80 -8.03 5.69 -3.40
N TRP A 81 -8.95 4.90 -3.89
CA TRP A 81 -9.31 4.85 -5.30
C TRP A 81 -10.59 5.65 -5.49
N TYR A 82 -10.54 6.61 -6.39
CA TYR A 82 -11.70 7.44 -6.71
C TYR A 82 -12.32 6.94 -7.99
N ASP A 83 -13.49 6.32 -7.87
CA ASP A 83 -14.27 5.89 -9.03
C ASP A 83 -15.25 7.02 -9.34
N GLY A 84 -15.29 7.47 -10.58
CA GLY A 84 -16.11 8.63 -10.98
C GLY A 84 -17.59 8.50 -10.67
N ASP A 85 -18.09 7.27 -10.52
CA ASP A 85 -19.50 7.02 -10.25
C ASP A 85 -19.83 6.89 -8.76
N GLN A 86 -18.83 7.03 -7.87
CA GLN A 86 -19.03 6.88 -6.44
C GLN A 86 -18.94 8.22 -5.73
N ASP A 87 -19.77 8.38 -4.70
CA ASP A 87 -19.81 9.61 -3.90
C ASP A 87 -18.63 9.72 -2.94
N PHE A 88 -17.92 8.62 -2.70
CA PHE A 88 -16.78 8.61 -1.77
C PHE A 88 -15.73 7.62 -2.24
N PRO A 89 -14.47 7.84 -1.85
CA PRO A 89 -13.37 6.98 -2.30
C PRO A 89 -13.43 5.60 -1.66
N GLN A 90 -12.87 4.63 -2.36
CA GLN A 90 -12.75 3.27 -1.87
C GLN A 90 -11.31 3.03 -1.41
N MET A 91 -11.14 2.53 -0.18
CA MET A 91 -9.83 2.19 0.34
C MET A 91 -9.42 0.80 -0.14
N PHE A 92 -8.15 0.65 -0.48
CA PHE A 92 -7.59 -0.63 -0.86
C PHE A 92 -6.23 -0.84 -0.20
N ALA A 93 -5.82 -2.10 -0.09
CA ALA A 93 -4.48 -2.45 0.38
C ALA A 93 -4.01 -3.74 -0.27
N MET A 94 -2.72 -3.79 -0.58
CA MET A 94 -2.05 -4.98 -1.09
C MET A 94 -0.79 -5.22 -0.28
N PHE A 95 -0.41 -6.48 -0.11
CA PHE A 95 0.64 -6.86 0.82
C PHE A 95 1.84 -7.45 0.10
N SER A 96 3.01 -7.28 0.72
CA SER A 96 4.25 -7.85 0.22
C SER A 96 4.44 -9.28 0.75
N ASN A 97 5.38 -10.00 0.13
CA ASN A 97 5.78 -11.31 0.63
C ASN A 97 6.37 -11.24 2.05
N ASN A 98 6.86 -10.07 2.44
CA ASN A 98 7.47 -9.87 3.75
C ASN A 98 6.46 -9.92 4.89
N ILE A 99 5.15 -9.90 4.55
CA ILE A 99 4.11 -9.95 5.57
C ILE A 99 3.89 -11.39 6.08
N LYS A 100 4.32 -12.40 5.33
CA LYS A 100 4.17 -13.80 5.73
C LYS A 100 4.93 -14.05 7.03
N GLY A 101 4.26 -14.64 8.01
CA GLY A 101 4.82 -14.83 9.33
C GLY A 101 4.80 -13.58 10.20
N ASN A 102 4.34 -12.45 9.65
CA ASN A 102 4.28 -11.18 10.37
C ASN A 102 2.83 -10.73 10.52
N PHE A 103 2.02 -11.57 11.13
CA PHE A 103 0.59 -11.32 11.28
C PHE A 103 0.31 -9.99 11.99
N ASN A 104 1.09 -9.70 13.03
CA ASN A 104 0.94 -8.45 13.77
C ASN A 104 1.28 -7.24 12.89
N ALA A 105 2.29 -7.37 12.03
CA ALA A 105 2.67 -6.30 11.11
C ALA A 105 1.55 -6.02 10.11
N MET A 106 0.90 -7.08 9.61
CA MET A 106 -0.23 -6.93 8.70
C MET A 106 -1.40 -6.20 9.35
N ALA A 107 -1.75 -6.61 10.57
CA ALA A 107 -2.85 -6.00 11.31
C ALA A 107 -2.55 -4.53 11.61
N ARG A 108 -1.33 -4.22 12.02
CA ARG A 108 -0.93 -2.84 12.31
C ARG A 108 -0.87 -1.98 11.06
N GLY A 109 -0.37 -2.53 9.96
CA GLY A 109 -0.34 -1.82 8.69
C GLY A 109 -1.72 -1.45 8.20
N SER A 110 -2.65 -2.39 8.26
CA SER A 110 -4.04 -2.14 7.88
C SER A 110 -4.66 -1.06 8.76
N LEU A 111 -4.41 -1.13 10.07
CA LEU A 111 -4.93 -0.13 11.01
C LEU A 111 -4.35 1.26 10.75
N MET A 112 -3.06 1.34 10.40
CA MET A 112 -2.42 2.61 10.05
C MET A 112 -3.11 3.26 8.85
N PHE A 113 -3.39 2.48 7.80
CA PHE A 113 -4.10 3.00 6.62
C PHE A 113 -5.50 3.49 7.00
N VAL A 114 -6.24 2.69 7.76
CA VAL A 114 -7.60 3.06 8.18
C VAL A 114 -7.56 4.36 8.97
N LYS A 115 -6.69 4.46 9.96
CA LYS A 115 -6.61 5.66 10.81
C LYS A 115 -6.18 6.89 10.02
N PHE A 116 -5.22 6.72 9.11
CA PHE A 116 -4.76 7.83 8.30
C PHE A 116 -5.90 8.39 7.44
N PHE A 117 -6.59 7.51 6.72
CA PHE A 117 -7.65 7.94 5.81
C PHE A 117 -8.89 8.44 6.56
N ASP A 118 -9.19 7.84 7.70
CA ASP A 118 -10.27 8.32 8.54
C ASP A 118 -10.04 9.75 9.00
N SER A 119 -8.78 10.13 9.24
CA SER A 119 -8.43 11.49 9.64
C SER A 119 -8.53 12.50 8.51
N THR A 120 -8.49 12.05 7.25
CA THR A 120 -8.47 12.94 6.08
C THR A 120 -9.79 12.95 5.30
N GLN A 121 -10.67 11.96 5.53
CA GLN A 121 -11.91 11.80 4.78
C GLN A 121 -13.09 11.68 5.73
N THR A 122 -14.22 12.30 5.35
CA THR A 122 -15.42 12.22 6.15
C THR A 122 -16.13 10.87 5.97
N HIS A 123 -16.13 10.37 4.73
CA HIS A 123 -16.75 9.10 4.38
C HIS A 123 -15.82 8.30 3.51
N MET A 124 -15.81 6.98 3.73
CA MET A 124 -14.92 6.12 2.99
C MET A 124 -15.48 4.70 3.02
N SER A 125 -15.48 4.04 1.86
CA SER A 125 -15.75 2.60 1.83
C SER A 125 -14.41 1.88 1.80
N MET A 126 -14.41 0.64 2.28
CA MET A 126 -13.16 -0.10 2.40
C MET A 126 -13.26 -1.45 1.74
N THR A 127 -12.30 -1.72 0.86
CA THR A 127 -12.10 -3.06 0.31
C THR A 127 -10.70 -3.50 0.68
N ILE A 128 -10.60 -4.59 1.42
CA ILE A 128 -9.30 -5.14 1.79
C ILE A 128 -9.08 -6.38 0.93
N LEU A 129 -8.02 -6.35 0.13
CA LEU A 129 -7.63 -7.48 -0.71
C LEU A 129 -6.75 -8.40 0.12
N VAL A 130 -7.39 -9.24 0.92
CA VAL A 130 -6.70 -10.21 1.77
C VAL A 130 -7.09 -11.60 1.38
N ASP A 131 -6.20 -12.48 1.59
CA ASP A 131 -6.47 -13.91 1.45
C ASP A 131 -6.77 -14.53 2.78
#